data_7df8d2d14cce5b2e549b34cd076570c0
#
_entry.id   7df8d2d14cce5b2e549b34cd076570c0
#
_cell.length_a   1.000
_cell.length_b   1.000
_cell.length_c   1.000
_cell.angle_alpha   90.00
_cell.angle_beta   90.00
_cell.angle_gamma   90.00
#
_symmetry.space_group_name_H-M   'P 1'
#
loop_
_entity.id
_entity.type
_entity.pdbx_description
1 polymer ?
#
loop_
_entity_poly.entity_id
_entity_poly.type
_entity_poly.pdbx_seq_one_letter_code
_entity_poly.pdbx_strand_id
1 'polypeptide(L)'
;SHVKRDPGQLVEMAWDPITRIVGSLGIYTKIDFENREVVECHSTSSIFRGYSIFMKGKDPRDAHFITSRICGICGDNHATCSVYNQNMAYGVRPPHLGEWIINLGESAEYMFDHNIFQENLVGVDYCERMVKETNPGVLEQANSTEAPHAADHGYRTIGDIMRSLNPLEGEFYREALQVSRS
;
A
#
# COMPACT_ATOMS: atom_id res chain seq x y z
N SER A 1 -10.82 -8.10 16.12
CA SER A 1 -11.45 -6.82 16.48
C SER A 1 -12.62 -7.10 17.41
N HIS A 2 -12.60 -6.55 18.64
CA HIS A 2 -13.70 -6.66 19.59
C HIS A 2 -14.69 -5.54 19.30
N VAL A 3 -15.83 -5.89 18.68
CA VAL A 3 -16.92 -4.95 18.48
C VAL A 3 -17.90 -5.10 19.66
N LYS A 4 -17.99 -4.09 20.52
CA LYS A 4 -19.07 -3.97 21.49
C LYS A 4 -20.27 -3.34 20.80
N ARG A 5 -21.39 -4.05 20.75
CA ARG A 5 -22.64 -3.57 20.18
C ARG A 5 -23.64 -3.37 21.30
N ASP A 6 -23.98 -2.13 21.60
CA ASP A 6 -25.19 -1.77 22.32
C ASP A 6 -26.15 -1.05 21.36
N PRO A 7 -27.41 -1.52 21.21
CA PRO A 7 -28.38 -0.86 20.32
C PRO A 7 -28.62 0.59 20.79
N GLY A 8 -28.43 1.55 19.88
CA GLY A 8 -28.60 2.99 20.16
C GLY A 8 -27.39 3.68 20.77
N GLN A 9 -26.21 3.03 20.85
CA GLN A 9 -24.97 3.63 21.29
C GLN A 9 -23.92 3.67 20.18
N LEU A 10 -22.97 4.58 20.33
CA LEU A 10 -21.81 4.65 19.44
C LEU A 10 -20.98 3.37 19.52
N VAL A 11 -20.57 2.85 18.37
CA VAL A 11 -19.75 1.64 18.27
C VAL A 11 -18.28 2.02 18.20
N GLU A 12 -17.49 1.54 19.15
CA GLU A 12 -16.04 1.68 19.13
C GLU A 12 -15.40 0.52 18.37
N MET A 13 -14.56 0.85 17.38
CA MET A 13 -13.82 -0.12 16.59
C MET A 13 -12.34 0.25 16.59
N ALA A 14 -11.50 -0.73 16.94
CA ALA A 14 -10.05 -0.62 16.85
C ALA A 14 -9.52 -1.58 15.80
N TRP A 15 -8.70 -1.04 14.91
CA TRP A 15 -8.00 -1.74 13.83
C TRP A 15 -6.50 -1.61 14.11
N ASP A 16 -5.96 -2.51 14.91
CA ASP A 16 -4.55 -2.48 15.32
C ASP A 16 -4.00 -3.92 15.44
N PRO A 17 -3.02 -4.26 14.62
CA PRO A 17 -2.46 -3.47 13.52
C PRO A 17 -3.33 -3.48 12.25
N ILE A 18 -3.22 -2.43 11.44
CA ILE A 18 -3.56 -2.50 10.02
C ILE A 18 -2.43 -3.26 9.34
N THR A 19 -2.77 -4.34 8.65
CA THR A 19 -1.79 -5.18 7.96
C THR A 19 -1.58 -4.76 6.51
N ARG A 20 -0.45 -5.21 5.92
CA ARG A 20 -0.09 -4.99 4.52
C ARG A 20 -0.01 -3.52 4.14
N ILE A 21 0.60 -2.79 5.03
CA ILE A 21 1.04 -1.41 4.83
C ILE A 21 2.56 -1.37 5.03
N VAL A 22 3.16 -0.26 4.64
CA VAL A 22 4.57 -0.01 4.94
C VAL A 22 4.66 0.72 6.28
N GLY A 23 5.28 0.08 7.27
CA GLY A 23 5.41 0.60 8.62
C GLY A 23 4.41 0.00 9.61
N SER A 24 3.90 0.80 10.53
CA SER A 24 2.96 0.41 11.57
C SER A 24 1.83 1.43 11.64
N LEU A 25 0.60 0.93 11.59
CA LEU A 25 -0.60 1.74 11.65
C LEU A 25 -1.64 1.05 12.53
N GLY A 26 -2.20 1.80 13.47
CA GLY A 26 -3.42 1.48 14.16
C GLY A 26 -4.45 2.57 13.91
N ILE A 27 -5.71 2.19 13.80
CA ILE A 27 -6.83 3.11 13.64
C ILE A 27 -7.87 2.80 14.71
N TYR A 28 -8.30 3.83 15.42
CA TYR A 28 -9.44 3.80 16.33
C TYR A 28 -10.55 4.65 15.77
N THR A 29 -11.76 4.12 15.75
CA THR A 29 -12.96 4.84 15.29
C THR A 29 -14.09 4.69 16.27
N LYS A 30 -14.90 5.74 16.38
CA LYS A 30 -16.20 5.73 17.03
C LYS A 30 -17.27 6.06 15.98
N ILE A 31 -18.19 5.13 15.77
CA ILE A 31 -19.11 5.15 14.64
C ILE A 31 -20.54 5.21 15.15
N ASP A 32 -21.31 6.16 14.64
CA ASP A 32 -22.76 6.21 14.74
C ASP A 32 -23.36 5.55 13.49
N PHE A 33 -23.82 4.31 13.65
CA PHE A 33 -24.43 3.56 12.55
C PHE A 33 -25.82 4.02 12.17
N GLU A 34 -26.55 4.67 13.09
CA GLU A 34 -27.89 5.19 12.80
C GLU A 34 -27.80 6.39 11.85
N ASN A 35 -26.86 7.30 12.12
CA ASN A 35 -26.64 8.48 11.31
C ASN A 35 -25.59 8.25 10.19
N ARG A 36 -24.95 7.07 10.14
CA ARG A 36 -23.86 6.72 9.21
C ARG A 36 -22.69 7.71 9.25
N GLU A 37 -22.29 8.06 10.45
CA GLU A 37 -21.26 9.06 10.70
C GLU A 37 -20.11 8.48 11.52
N VAL A 38 -18.87 8.83 11.18
CA VAL A 38 -17.70 8.59 12.01
C VAL A 38 -17.54 9.81 12.94
N VAL A 39 -17.89 9.63 14.20
CA VAL A 39 -17.89 10.71 15.21
C VAL A 39 -16.46 11.02 15.67
N GLU A 40 -15.60 10.01 15.73
CA GLU A 40 -14.23 10.14 16.21
C GLU A 40 -13.34 9.17 15.43
N CYS A 41 -12.14 9.65 15.03
CA CYS A 41 -11.14 8.84 14.37
C CYS A 41 -9.74 9.26 14.80
N HIS A 42 -8.96 8.31 15.27
CA HIS A 42 -7.56 8.51 15.64
C HIS A 42 -6.69 7.48 14.92
N SER A 43 -5.54 7.94 14.42
CA SER A 43 -4.49 7.07 13.93
C SER A 43 -3.29 7.06 14.87
N THR A 44 -2.62 5.94 14.97
CA THR A 44 -1.41 5.78 15.77
C THR A 44 -0.36 4.96 15.03
N SER A 45 0.89 5.16 15.34
CA SER A 45 2.00 4.33 14.91
C SER A 45 2.77 3.84 16.13
N SER A 46 3.04 2.55 16.19
CA SER A 46 3.85 1.95 17.25
C SER A 46 5.36 1.99 16.95
N ILE A 47 5.75 2.47 15.76
CA ILE A 47 7.14 2.57 15.34
C ILE A 47 7.62 4.01 15.50
N PHE A 48 8.73 4.17 16.25
CA PHE A 48 9.44 5.43 16.37
C PHE A 48 10.90 5.25 15.95
N ARG A 49 11.34 5.97 14.91
CA ARG A 49 12.68 5.88 14.34
C ARG A 49 13.53 7.14 14.55
N GLY A 50 13.00 8.16 15.22
CA GLY A 50 13.73 9.35 15.65
C GLY A 50 13.99 10.41 14.58
N TYR A 51 13.35 10.37 13.41
CA TYR A 51 13.56 11.35 12.33
C TYR A 51 13.35 12.79 12.78
N SER A 52 12.32 13.06 13.58
CA SER A 52 12.02 14.38 14.12
C SER A 52 13.12 14.92 15.07
N ILE A 53 13.96 14.04 15.58
CA ILE A 53 15.05 14.40 16.51
C ILE A 53 16.35 14.58 15.74
N PHE A 54 16.79 13.57 14.98
CA PHE A 54 18.10 13.63 14.32
C PHE A 54 18.14 14.55 13.09
N MET A 55 16.98 14.93 12.54
CA MET A 55 16.90 15.93 11.46
C MET A 55 17.20 17.34 11.95
N LYS A 56 17.04 17.62 13.26
CA LYS A 56 17.34 18.94 13.82
C LYS A 56 18.83 19.26 13.67
N GLY A 57 19.12 20.47 13.17
CA GLY A 57 20.49 20.93 12.96
C GLY A 57 21.19 20.37 11.74
N LYS A 58 20.52 19.56 10.91
CA LYS A 58 21.05 19.12 9.62
C LYS A 58 20.88 20.20 8.56
N ASP A 59 21.78 20.18 7.58
CA ASP A 59 21.66 21.05 6.40
C ASP A 59 20.38 20.69 5.63
N PRO A 60 19.50 21.64 5.34
CA PRO A 60 18.30 21.36 4.56
C PRO A 60 18.58 20.70 3.21
N ARG A 61 19.74 20.98 2.60
CA ARG A 61 20.14 20.38 1.31
C ARG A 61 20.38 18.88 1.38
N ASP A 62 20.65 18.34 2.56
CA ASP A 62 20.83 16.91 2.80
C ASP A 62 19.53 16.20 3.20
N ALA A 63 18.48 16.96 3.48
CA ALA A 63 17.25 16.44 4.04
C ALA A 63 16.60 15.36 3.16
N HIS A 64 16.60 15.53 1.85
CA HIS A 64 16.01 14.55 0.91
C HIS A 64 16.74 13.20 0.92
N PHE A 65 18.06 13.17 1.11
CA PHE A 65 18.81 11.92 1.28
C PHE A 65 18.45 11.20 2.57
N ILE A 66 18.23 11.96 3.63
CA ILE A 66 17.87 11.40 4.94
C ILE A 66 16.42 10.90 4.91
N THR A 67 15.49 11.71 4.42
CA THR A 67 14.06 11.37 4.40
C THR A 67 13.73 10.22 3.45
N SER A 68 14.50 10.06 2.38
CA SER A 68 14.35 8.90 1.48
C SER A 68 14.51 7.55 2.22
N ARG A 69 15.22 7.53 3.33
CA ARG A 69 15.43 6.32 4.15
C ARG A 69 14.32 6.06 5.16
N ILE A 70 13.27 6.87 5.18
CA ILE A 70 12.07 6.60 5.98
C ILE A 70 11.42 5.31 5.51
N CYS A 71 11.33 5.11 4.21
CA CYS A 71 10.71 3.95 3.60
C CYS A 71 11.64 3.29 2.57
N GLY A 72 11.71 1.97 2.57
CA GLY A 72 12.45 1.21 1.58
C GLY A 72 11.69 0.98 0.27
N ILE A 73 10.38 1.22 0.25
CA ILE A 73 9.52 1.11 -0.93
C ILE A 73 9.28 2.49 -1.53
N CYS A 74 8.78 3.44 -0.74
CA CYS A 74 8.37 4.77 -1.19
C CYS A 74 9.44 5.87 -0.92
N GLY A 75 10.72 5.51 -0.96
CA GLY A 75 11.81 6.42 -0.63
C GLY A 75 11.92 7.63 -1.54
N ASP A 76 11.61 7.47 -2.82
CA ASP A 76 11.62 8.56 -3.79
C ASP A 76 10.53 9.59 -3.48
N ASN A 77 9.33 9.14 -3.12
CA ASN A 77 8.26 10.02 -2.67
C ASN A 77 8.67 10.85 -1.44
N HIS A 78 9.37 10.26 -0.46
CA HIS A 78 9.87 11.00 0.69
C HIS A 78 10.94 12.03 0.31
N ALA A 79 11.82 11.69 -0.62
CA ALA A 79 12.82 12.60 -1.15
C ALA A 79 12.16 13.77 -1.90
N THR A 80 11.23 13.48 -2.79
CA THR A 80 10.49 14.48 -3.58
C THR A 80 9.69 15.42 -2.69
N CYS A 81 8.97 14.90 -1.69
CA CYS A 81 8.28 15.72 -0.70
C CYS A 81 9.23 16.66 0.04
N SER A 82 10.42 16.18 0.41
CA SER A 82 11.43 17.01 1.06
C SER A 82 11.92 18.14 0.15
N VAL A 83 12.17 17.86 -1.12
CA VAL A 83 12.59 18.85 -2.11
C VAL A 83 11.48 19.89 -2.36
N TYR A 84 10.25 19.47 -2.53
CA TYR A 84 9.13 20.39 -2.71
C TYR A 84 8.91 21.28 -1.48
N ASN A 85 8.99 20.72 -0.29
CA ASN A 85 8.92 21.49 0.94
C ASN A 85 10.00 22.57 1.01
N GLN A 86 11.24 22.26 0.63
CA GLN A 86 12.33 23.24 0.56
C GLN A 86 12.09 24.29 -0.51
N ASN A 87 11.64 23.89 -1.70
CA ASN A 87 11.32 24.83 -2.77
C ASN A 87 10.25 25.83 -2.33
N MET A 88 9.23 25.37 -1.62
CA MET A 88 8.20 26.22 -1.05
C MET A 88 8.76 27.18 0.01
N ALA A 89 9.62 26.69 0.90
CA ALA A 89 10.25 27.50 1.96
C ALA A 89 11.17 28.58 1.40
N TYR A 90 11.88 28.30 0.31
CA TYR A 90 12.78 29.25 -0.35
C TYR A 90 12.08 30.12 -1.41
N GLY A 91 10.83 29.86 -1.72
CA GLY A 91 10.11 30.53 -2.79
C GLY A 91 10.70 30.28 -4.19
N VAL A 92 11.30 29.11 -4.37
CA VAL A 92 11.96 28.70 -5.63
C VAL A 92 11.06 27.75 -6.38
N ARG A 93 11.00 27.90 -7.70
CA ARG A 93 10.36 26.96 -8.60
C ARG A 93 11.41 26.34 -9.52
N PRO A 94 11.43 25.00 -9.67
CA PRO A 94 12.32 24.35 -10.63
C PRO A 94 12.04 24.83 -12.07
N PRO A 95 13.03 24.82 -12.95
CA PRO A 95 12.80 24.99 -14.38
C PRO A 95 11.97 23.82 -14.94
N HIS A 96 11.25 24.04 -16.04
CA HIS A 96 10.39 23.03 -16.63
C HIS A 96 11.07 21.66 -16.83
N LEU A 97 12.30 21.66 -17.31
CA LEU A 97 13.06 20.42 -17.49
C LEU A 97 13.31 19.71 -16.14
N GLY A 98 13.57 20.45 -15.08
CA GLY A 98 13.72 19.91 -13.73
C GLY A 98 12.41 19.27 -13.22
N GLU A 99 11.25 19.93 -13.43
CA GLU A 99 9.94 19.37 -13.10
C GLU A 99 9.68 18.07 -13.88
N TRP A 100 10.06 18.01 -15.15
CA TRP A 100 9.89 16.80 -15.97
C TRP A 100 10.76 15.64 -15.49
N ILE A 101 12.01 15.91 -15.09
CA ILE A 101 12.90 14.88 -14.55
C ILE A 101 12.37 14.31 -13.23
N ILE A 102 11.88 15.18 -12.35
CA ILE A 102 11.25 14.75 -11.09
C ILE A 102 10.01 13.89 -11.38
N ASN A 103 9.14 14.36 -12.28
CA ASN A 103 7.93 13.62 -12.64
C ASN A 103 8.24 12.26 -13.28
N LEU A 104 9.33 12.16 -14.04
CA LEU A 104 9.76 10.88 -14.61
C LEU A 104 10.24 9.91 -13.51
N GLY A 105 10.99 10.40 -12.53
CA GLY A 105 11.40 9.62 -11.36
C GLY A 105 10.19 9.13 -10.58
N GLU A 106 9.27 10.04 -10.23
CA GLU A 106 8.02 9.68 -9.54
C GLU A 106 7.16 8.69 -10.35
N SER A 107 7.14 8.80 -11.67
CA SER A 107 6.41 7.84 -12.50
C SER A 107 6.98 6.43 -12.40
N ALA A 108 8.30 6.30 -12.31
CA ALA A 108 8.96 5.01 -12.08
C ALA A 108 8.64 4.45 -10.68
N GLU A 109 8.65 5.30 -9.66
CA GLU A 109 8.22 4.93 -8.30
C GLU A 109 6.78 4.43 -8.29
N TYR A 110 5.84 5.13 -8.93
CA TYR A 110 4.45 4.70 -9.01
C TYR A 110 4.29 3.34 -9.68
N MET A 111 5.01 3.08 -10.75
CA MET A 111 4.99 1.77 -11.41
C MET A 111 5.49 0.67 -10.48
N PHE A 112 6.57 0.92 -9.77
CA PHE A 112 7.12 0.00 -8.79
C PHE A 112 6.16 -0.25 -7.62
N ASP A 113 5.61 0.80 -7.02
CA ASP A 113 4.69 0.73 -5.90
C ASP A 113 3.42 -0.03 -6.24
N HIS A 114 2.82 0.24 -7.38
CA HIS A 114 1.61 -0.43 -7.82
C HIS A 114 1.84 -1.94 -7.99
N ASN A 115 2.97 -2.33 -8.60
CA ASN A 115 3.30 -3.73 -8.75
C ASN A 115 3.51 -4.42 -7.40
N ILE A 116 4.31 -3.85 -6.51
CA ILE A 116 4.53 -4.43 -5.17
C ILE A 116 3.24 -4.51 -4.38
N PHE A 117 2.46 -3.44 -4.36
CA PHE A 117 1.21 -3.41 -3.61
C PHE A 117 0.24 -4.46 -4.13
N GLN A 118 0.01 -4.49 -5.43
CA GLN A 118 -0.97 -5.35 -6.06
C GLN A 118 -0.55 -6.82 -6.00
N GLU A 119 0.69 -7.13 -6.35
CA GLU A 119 1.14 -8.51 -6.52
C GLU A 119 1.64 -9.13 -5.21
N ASN A 120 2.41 -8.40 -4.43
CA ASN A 120 3.07 -8.96 -3.26
C ASN A 120 2.29 -8.73 -1.95
N LEU A 121 1.53 -7.65 -1.83
CA LEU A 121 0.79 -7.33 -0.62
C LEU A 121 -0.68 -7.76 -0.68
N VAL A 122 -1.38 -7.46 -1.76
CA VAL A 122 -2.83 -7.71 -1.88
C VAL A 122 -3.14 -8.99 -2.64
N GLY A 123 -2.39 -9.30 -3.69
CA GLY A 123 -2.64 -10.45 -4.57
C GLY A 123 -2.73 -11.78 -3.85
N VAL A 124 -1.96 -11.95 -2.77
CA VAL A 124 -1.98 -13.18 -1.95
C VAL A 124 -3.32 -13.44 -1.27
N ASP A 125 -4.16 -12.41 -1.06
CA ASP A 125 -5.50 -12.59 -0.50
C ASP A 125 -6.46 -13.24 -1.49
N TYR A 126 -6.20 -13.06 -2.76
CA TYR A 126 -7.00 -13.59 -3.86
C TYR A 126 -6.43 -14.90 -4.43
N CYS A 127 -5.40 -15.45 -3.83
CA CYS A 127 -4.86 -16.73 -4.25
C CYS A 127 -5.85 -17.88 -3.97
N GLU A 128 -5.76 -18.95 -4.76
CA GLU A 128 -6.65 -20.12 -4.66
C GLU A 128 -6.73 -20.66 -3.22
N ARG A 129 -5.59 -20.76 -2.52
CA ARG A 129 -5.54 -21.28 -1.14
C ARG A 129 -6.37 -20.47 -0.18
N MET A 130 -6.19 -19.14 -0.18
CA MET A 130 -6.92 -18.25 0.72
C MET A 130 -8.41 -18.24 0.42
N VAL A 131 -8.78 -18.14 -0.85
CA VAL A 131 -10.19 -18.11 -1.23
C VAL A 131 -10.89 -19.45 -0.98
N LYS A 132 -10.18 -20.56 -1.15
CA LYS A 132 -10.72 -21.88 -0.81
C LYS A 132 -11.09 -22.01 0.67
N GLU A 133 -10.28 -21.42 1.57
CA GLU A 133 -10.53 -21.46 3.01
C GLU A 133 -11.58 -20.45 3.46
N THR A 134 -11.60 -19.28 2.84
CA THR A 134 -12.47 -18.17 3.29
C THR A 134 -13.81 -18.12 2.57
N ASN A 135 -13.83 -18.46 1.28
CA ASN A 135 -15.05 -18.37 0.46
C ASN A 135 -15.01 -19.38 -0.73
N PRO A 136 -15.21 -20.69 -0.46
CA PRO A 136 -15.10 -21.72 -1.47
C PRO A 136 -16.09 -21.56 -2.64
N GLY A 137 -17.28 -20.97 -2.41
CA GLY A 137 -18.24 -20.70 -3.48
C GLY A 137 -17.74 -19.70 -4.52
N VAL A 138 -16.94 -18.71 -4.09
CA VAL A 138 -16.30 -17.78 -5.03
C VAL A 138 -15.23 -18.50 -5.86
N LEU A 139 -14.50 -19.44 -5.28
CA LEU A 139 -13.52 -20.23 -6.02
C LEU A 139 -14.19 -21.11 -7.10
N GLU A 140 -15.32 -21.73 -6.79
CA GLU A 140 -16.09 -22.51 -7.77
C GLU A 140 -16.55 -21.63 -8.94
N GLN A 141 -17.05 -20.43 -8.63
CA GLN A 141 -17.44 -19.46 -9.65
C GLN A 141 -16.21 -19.02 -10.47
N ALA A 142 -15.10 -18.71 -9.84
CA ALA A 142 -13.85 -18.32 -10.52
C ALA A 142 -13.34 -19.40 -11.48
N ASN A 143 -13.41 -20.67 -11.09
CA ASN A 143 -13.00 -21.81 -11.94
C ASN A 143 -13.87 -21.98 -13.18
N SER A 144 -15.11 -21.51 -13.16
CA SER A 144 -16.05 -21.56 -14.28
C SER A 144 -16.11 -20.26 -15.10
N THR A 145 -15.49 -19.18 -14.61
CA THR A 145 -15.53 -17.86 -15.26
C THR A 145 -14.29 -17.68 -16.13
N GLU A 146 -14.51 -17.34 -17.40
CA GLU A 146 -13.43 -17.04 -18.34
C GLU A 146 -12.64 -15.80 -17.89
N ALA A 147 -11.33 -15.88 -17.98
CA ALA A 147 -10.47 -14.76 -17.63
C ALA A 147 -10.50 -13.67 -18.72
N PRO A 148 -10.64 -12.39 -18.37
CA PRO A 148 -10.51 -11.32 -19.36
C PRO A 148 -9.14 -11.39 -20.02
N HIS A 149 -9.07 -11.16 -21.33
CA HIS A 149 -7.81 -11.14 -22.09
C HIS A 149 -6.99 -12.45 -22.02
N ALA A 150 -7.66 -13.61 -21.90
CA ALA A 150 -7.02 -14.91 -21.79
C ALA A 150 -5.99 -15.20 -22.90
N ALA A 151 -6.20 -14.67 -24.11
CA ALA A 151 -5.28 -14.81 -25.23
C ALA A 151 -3.93 -14.11 -25.02
N ASP A 152 -3.90 -13.06 -24.20
CA ASP A 152 -2.71 -12.24 -23.97
C ASP A 152 -1.78 -12.82 -22.89
N HIS A 153 -2.35 -13.40 -21.83
CA HIS A 153 -1.61 -13.91 -20.66
C HIS A 153 -1.67 -15.42 -20.47
N GLY A 154 -2.51 -16.14 -21.26
CA GLY A 154 -2.56 -17.59 -21.27
C GLY A 154 -3.39 -18.27 -20.17
N TYR A 155 -3.88 -17.54 -19.17
CA TYR A 155 -4.79 -18.08 -18.14
C TYR A 155 -6.22 -18.13 -18.70
N ARG A 156 -6.87 -19.29 -18.70
CA ARG A 156 -8.20 -19.46 -19.30
C ARG A 156 -9.33 -19.01 -18.38
N THR A 157 -9.18 -19.22 -17.09
CA THR A 157 -10.19 -18.89 -16.10
C THR A 157 -9.64 -17.97 -15.02
N ILE A 158 -10.52 -17.27 -14.31
CA ILE A 158 -10.13 -16.51 -13.12
C ILE A 158 -9.51 -17.42 -12.07
N GLY A 159 -9.99 -18.67 -11.95
CA GLY A 159 -9.39 -19.68 -11.07
C GLY A 159 -7.95 -20.04 -11.43
N ASP A 160 -7.59 -20.02 -12.72
CA ASP A 160 -6.20 -20.22 -13.16
C ASP A 160 -5.31 -19.06 -12.69
N ILE A 161 -5.79 -17.82 -12.77
CA ILE A 161 -5.09 -16.65 -12.24
C ILE A 161 -4.92 -16.77 -10.71
N MET A 162 -5.99 -17.12 -9.99
CA MET A 162 -5.95 -17.32 -8.54
C MET A 162 -4.94 -18.39 -8.13
N ARG A 163 -4.81 -19.46 -8.92
CA ARG A 163 -3.83 -20.54 -8.71
C ARG A 163 -2.40 -20.04 -8.95
N SER A 164 -2.21 -19.22 -9.98
CA SER A 164 -0.89 -18.63 -10.29
C SER A 164 -0.40 -17.65 -9.22
N LEU A 165 -1.31 -17.14 -8.39
CA LEU A 165 -1.01 -16.27 -7.25
C LEU A 165 -0.66 -17.05 -5.96
N ASN A 166 -0.76 -18.36 -5.92
CA ASN A 166 -0.43 -19.13 -4.72
C ASN A 166 1.00 -18.84 -4.26
N PRO A 167 1.21 -18.44 -2.99
CA PRO A 167 2.54 -18.13 -2.47
C PRO A 167 3.54 -19.27 -2.67
N LEU A 168 4.73 -18.95 -3.15
CA LEU A 168 5.87 -19.82 -3.42
C LEU A 168 5.68 -20.82 -4.58
N GLU A 169 4.48 -21.21 -4.92
CA GLU A 169 4.17 -22.23 -5.94
C GLU A 169 3.68 -21.62 -7.26
N GLY A 170 2.89 -20.56 -7.16
CA GLY A 170 2.29 -19.89 -8.30
C GLY A 170 3.34 -19.28 -9.23
N GLU A 171 3.12 -19.40 -10.53
CA GLU A 171 4.02 -18.87 -11.55
C GLU A 171 4.06 -17.33 -11.48
N PHE A 172 2.90 -16.70 -11.47
CA PHE A 172 2.77 -15.25 -11.40
C PHE A 172 3.34 -14.68 -10.09
N TYR A 173 3.10 -15.35 -8.95
CA TYR A 173 3.71 -14.97 -7.69
C TYR A 173 5.25 -14.96 -7.74
N ARG A 174 5.86 -15.98 -8.38
CA ARG A 174 7.32 -16.07 -8.52
C ARG A 174 7.87 -15.01 -9.46
N GLU A 175 7.17 -14.75 -10.55
CA GLU A 175 7.53 -13.70 -11.50
C GLU A 175 7.49 -12.32 -10.85
N ALA A 176 6.41 -12.01 -10.13
CA ALA A 176 6.28 -10.76 -9.36
C ALA A 176 7.42 -10.56 -8.35
N LEU A 177 7.82 -11.61 -7.63
CA LEU A 177 8.99 -11.54 -6.74
C LEU A 177 10.31 -11.30 -7.49
N GLN A 178 10.45 -11.84 -8.69
CA GLN A 178 11.65 -11.65 -9.49
C GLN A 178 11.72 -10.21 -10.02
N VAL A 179 10.62 -9.70 -10.56
CA VAL A 179 10.52 -8.32 -11.07
C VAL A 179 10.75 -7.30 -9.95
N SER A 180 10.20 -7.53 -8.77
CA SER A 180 10.39 -6.61 -7.63
C SER A 180 11.82 -6.59 -7.06
N ARG A 181 12.70 -7.50 -7.50
CA ARG A 181 14.12 -7.54 -7.09
C ARG A 181 15.09 -6.99 -8.15
N SER A 182 14.61 -6.78 -9.37
CA SER A 182 15.41 -6.25 -10.49
C SER A 182 15.45 -4.72 -10.50
#